data_557efe606655f092bee9dba9def8b817
#
_entry.id   557efe606655f092bee9dba9def8b817
#
_cell.length_a   1.000
_cell.length_b   1.000
_cell.length_c   1.000
_cell.angle_alpha   90.00
_cell.angle_beta   90.00
_cell.angle_gamma   90.00
#
_symmetry.space_group_name_H-M   'P 1'
#
loop_
_entity.id
_entity.type
_entity.pdbx_description
1 polymer ?
#
loop_
_entity_poly.entity_id
_entity_poly.type
_entity_poly.pdbx_seq_one_letter_code
_entity_poly.pdbx_strand_id
1 'polypeptide(L)'
;MGSNFGGLIQSVGAAWLMTSLTSSADMVALVQASVTLPIVLLSLLSGALADGLDRRKVMLAAQSFMLVASVLLAAFAWAGVMTPWLLLLFTFLIGCGTALNAPAWQASVGDMVPREDLPSAVALNSMGFNIARSLGPAIGGAIVAAAGAATAFTINALSYLGLIVVLARWQPERPAPTLPRESLGVAMLAGLRYVALSPSLRTVLLRAVVFGLGVSAVPALLPLVARELVGGGPLTYGLLLGSFGAGAVAGALSSTRLRARLSTEGLVRVAALVFALAAAMTGLSRSLILTLAVLPLAGAGWVLALSSFNVTVQMSTPRWVVARSLSLYQMAAFGGMAGGSWLWGQVAESGSLTGALLGAAVVLLACTLLGRWLPLADVESRDLAPWREWNAPPTSVPVDARTGPVVIAVDWRIAEPDQAEFLDLMAERRRVRRRDGAQNWMLLRDLADPDLWIERYQAPTWLDYVRLNNRVTLDDADLFGRLRQLNGGPPKVHRMIEREARRPGPDAGRAARELSAPLNDPTRMP
;
A
#
# COMPACT_ATOMS: atom_id res chain seq x y z
N MET A 1 -14.21 -17.30 1.99
CA MET A 1 -15.39 -16.50 2.45
C MET A 1 -15.61 -16.62 3.96
N GLY A 2 -15.67 -17.82 4.55
CA GLY A 2 -15.98 -17.99 5.98
C GLY A 2 -15.10 -17.17 6.94
N SER A 3 -13.77 -17.17 6.76
CA SER A 3 -12.85 -16.39 7.60
C SER A 3 -13.06 -14.87 7.50
N ASN A 4 -13.50 -14.34 6.34
CA ASN A 4 -13.83 -12.91 6.20
C ASN A 4 -15.09 -12.55 7.00
N PHE A 5 -16.10 -13.41 6.98
CA PHE A 5 -17.31 -13.23 7.81
C PHE A 5 -16.97 -13.29 9.30
N GLY A 6 -16.18 -14.31 9.71
CA GLY A 6 -15.74 -14.46 11.10
C GLY A 6 -15.02 -13.21 11.61
N GLY A 7 -14.07 -12.68 10.84
CA GLY A 7 -13.32 -11.47 11.20
C GLY A 7 -14.22 -10.24 11.36
N LEU A 8 -15.22 -10.06 10.49
CA LEU A 8 -16.17 -8.93 10.58
C LEU A 8 -17.14 -9.09 11.76
N ILE A 9 -17.61 -10.31 12.03
CA ILE A 9 -18.42 -10.62 13.22
C ILE A 9 -17.63 -10.31 14.49
N GLN A 10 -16.36 -10.75 14.55
CA GLN A 10 -15.47 -10.46 15.68
C GLN A 10 -15.23 -8.95 15.86
N SER A 11 -15.04 -8.20 14.76
CA SER A 11 -14.79 -6.75 14.85
C SER A 11 -15.96 -6.01 15.50
N VAL A 12 -17.20 -6.41 15.17
CA VAL A 12 -18.41 -5.88 15.82
C VAL A 12 -18.45 -6.27 17.31
N GLY A 13 -18.12 -7.52 17.62
CA GLY A 13 -18.05 -8.00 19.01
C GLY A 13 -17.02 -7.24 19.83
N ALA A 14 -15.82 -7.02 19.29
CA ALA A 14 -14.74 -6.31 19.97
C ALA A 14 -15.10 -4.83 20.21
N ALA A 15 -15.59 -4.14 19.19
CA ALA A 15 -15.96 -2.73 19.30
C ALA A 15 -17.12 -2.52 20.29
N TRP A 16 -18.12 -3.39 20.25
CA TRP A 16 -19.24 -3.33 21.19
C TRP A 16 -18.85 -3.71 22.62
N LEU A 17 -18.07 -4.78 22.79
CA LEU A 17 -17.61 -5.20 24.12
C LEU A 17 -16.80 -4.08 24.79
N MET A 18 -15.96 -3.35 24.04
CA MET A 18 -15.22 -2.22 24.60
C MET A 18 -16.16 -1.18 25.21
N THR A 19 -17.31 -0.87 24.60
CA THR A 19 -18.28 0.08 25.16
C THR A 19 -18.93 -0.41 26.46
N SER A 20 -18.92 -1.71 26.76
CA SER A 20 -19.39 -2.29 28.02
C SER A 20 -18.31 -2.41 29.08
N LEU A 21 -17.03 -2.50 28.66
CA LEU A 21 -15.87 -2.59 29.58
C LEU A 21 -15.41 -1.24 30.11
N THR A 22 -15.66 -0.16 29.36
CA THR A 22 -15.21 1.19 29.73
C THR A 22 -16.17 2.25 29.24
N SER A 23 -16.22 3.37 29.94
CA SER A 23 -16.90 4.59 29.50
C SER A 23 -16.00 5.50 28.65
N SER A 24 -14.71 5.17 28.53
CA SER A 24 -13.73 5.99 27.84
C SER A 24 -13.88 5.89 26.31
N ALA A 25 -14.12 7.03 25.66
CA ALA A 25 -14.30 7.11 24.22
C ALA A 25 -13.01 6.83 23.44
N ASP A 26 -11.86 7.17 24.02
CA ASP A 26 -10.55 6.89 23.41
C ASP A 26 -10.27 5.38 23.34
N MET A 27 -10.59 4.62 24.40
CA MET A 27 -10.46 3.17 24.43
C MET A 27 -11.35 2.49 23.35
N VAL A 28 -12.57 2.98 23.15
CA VAL A 28 -13.45 2.48 22.09
C VAL A 28 -12.85 2.78 20.71
N ALA A 29 -12.35 3.98 20.49
CA ALA A 29 -11.72 4.36 19.24
C ALA A 29 -10.40 3.60 18.97
N LEU A 30 -9.64 3.26 20.03
CA LEU A 30 -8.41 2.47 19.95
C LEU A 30 -8.64 1.04 19.44
N VAL A 31 -9.85 0.48 19.53
CA VAL A 31 -10.17 -0.81 18.90
C VAL A 31 -9.93 -0.74 17.39
N GLN A 32 -10.37 0.34 16.74
CA GLN A 32 -10.13 0.56 15.31
C GLN A 32 -8.63 0.77 15.01
N ALA A 33 -7.94 1.54 15.86
CA ALA A 33 -6.49 1.71 15.73
C ALA A 33 -5.75 0.37 15.87
N SER A 34 -6.15 -0.51 16.80
CA SER A 34 -5.55 -1.84 17.00
C SER A 34 -5.71 -2.75 15.79
N VAL A 35 -6.74 -2.59 14.98
CA VAL A 35 -6.91 -3.33 13.71
C VAL A 35 -6.02 -2.76 12.61
N THR A 36 -5.85 -1.44 12.55
CA THR A 36 -5.16 -0.77 11.44
C THR A 36 -3.66 -0.64 11.66
N LEU A 37 -3.21 -0.47 12.89
CA LEU A 37 -1.80 -0.31 13.25
C LEU A 37 -0.91 -1.49 12.80
N PRO A 38 -1.32 -2.77 12.93
CA PRO A 38 -0.54 -3.89 12.40
C PRO A 38 -0.26 -3.80 10.90
N ILE A 39 -1.21 -3.28 10.12
CA ILE A 39 -1.02 -3.09 8.68
C ILE A 39 0.11 -2.08 8.44
N VAL A 40 0.13 -0.99 9.22
CA VAL A 40 1.20 0.02 9.14
C VAL A 40 2.57 -0.58 9.45
N LEU A 41 2.66 -1.35 10.54
CA LEU A 41 3.93 -1.90 11.01
C LEU A 41 4.46 -3.04 10.14
N LEU A 42 3.56 -3.86 9.59
CA LEU A 42 3.92 -5.13 8.94
C LEU A 42 3.78 -5.13 7.42
N SER A 43 3.15 -4.11 6.77
CA SER A 43 2.86 -4.15 5.33
C SER A 43 4.10 -4.35 4.44
N LEU A 44 5.21 -3.67 4.74
CA LEU A 44 6.47 -3.85 3.99
C LEU A 44 7.09 -5.23 4.23
N LEU A 45 7.06 -5.68 5.48
CA LEU A 45 7.59 -6.99 5.86
C LEU A 45 6.75 -8.12 5.26
N SER A 46 5.42 -8.02 5.33
CA SER A 46 4.51 -9.04 4.82
C SER A 46 4.59 -9.21 3.31
N GLY A 47 4.72 -8.10 2.56
CA GLY A 47 4.98 -8.16 1.12
C GLY A 47 6.28 -8.88 0.80
N ALA A 48 7.35 -8.51 1.51
CA ALA A 48 8.66 -9.13 1.35
C ALA A 48 8.69 -10.62 1.73
N LEU A 49 7.95 -11.02 2.78
CA LEU A 49 7.81 -12.43 3.18
C LEU A 49 6.98 -13.23 2.15
N ALA A 50 5.92 -12.64 1.59
CA ALA A 50 5.11 -13.27 0.56
C ALA A 50 5.88 -13.52 -0.75
N ASP A 51 6.86 -12.65 -1.07
CA ASP A 51 7.75 -12.81 -2.24
C ASP A 51 8.92 -13.76 -1.94
N GLY A 52 9.42 -13.76 -0.70
CA GLY A 52 10.63 -14.49 -0.28
C GLY A 52 10.40 -15.90 0.21
N LEU A 53 9.27 -16.18 0.87
CA LEU A 53 8.96 -17.45 1.50
C LEU A 53 7.88 -18.23 0.75
N ASP A 54 7.65 -19.44 1.22
CA ASP A 54 6.53 -20.26 0.78
C ASP A 54 5.20 -19.64 1.22
N ARG A 55 4.44 -19.11 0.28
CA ARG A 55 3.13 -18.45 0.51
C ARG A 55 2.19 -19.31 1.34
N ARG A 56 2.11 -20.62 1.05
CA ARG A 56 1.31 -21.59 1.83
C ARG A 56 1.74 -21.61 3.29
N LYS A 57 3.07 -21.70 3.57
CA LYS A 57 3.58 -21.73 4.95
C LYS A 57 3.33 -20.41 5.67
N VAL A 58 3.48 -19.27 4.99
CA VAL A 58 3.16 -17.96 5.55
C VAL A 58 1.68 -17.86 5.91
N MET A 59 0.78 -18.29 5.02
CA MET A 59 -0.65 -18.31 5.29
C MET A 59 -1.03 -19.26 6.42
N LEU A 60 -0.48 -20.49 6.45
CA LEU A 60 -0.72 -21.44 7.54
C LEU A 60 -0.26 -20.90 8.89
N ALA A 61 0.94 -20.31 8.95
CA ALA A 61 1.45 -19.70 10.18
C ALA A 61 0.56 -18.54 10.64
N ALA A 62 0.16 -17.64 9.72
CA ALA A 62 -0.70 -16.52 10.04
C ALA A 62 -2.11 -16.97 10.50
N GLN A 63 -2.72 -17.94 9.82
CA GLN A 63 -4.04 -18.48 10.18
C GLN A 63 -4.01 -19.23 11.52
N SER A 64 -2.97 -20.02 11.77
CA SER A 64 -2.80 -20.72 13.07
C SER A 64 -2.58 -19.72 14.20
N PHE A 65 -1.79 -18.67 13.98
CA PHE A 65 -1.59 -17.59 14.94
C PHE A 65 -2.90 -16.87 15.27
N MET A 66 -3.69 -16.51 14.24
CA MET A 66 -5.00 -15.88 14.41
C MET A 66 -6.00 -16.81 15.13
N LEU A 67 -5.98 -18.10 14.83
CA LEU A 67 -6.80 -19.10 15.55
C LEU A 67 -6.48 -19.10 17.05
N VAL A 68 -5.20 -19.21 17.41
CA VAL A 68 -4.77 -19.22 18.82
C VAL A 68 -5.17 -17.92 19.51
N ALA A 69 -4.90 -16.77 18.90
CA ALA A 69 -5.28 -15.47 19.45
C ALA A 69 -6.80 -15.34 19.62
N SER A 70 -7.60 -15.83 18.66
CA SER A 70 -9.08 -15.77 18.75
C SER A 70 -9.65 -16.75 19.75
N VAL A 71 -9.06 -17.95 19.91
CA VAL A 71 -9.46 -18.91 20.96
C VAL A 71 -9.19 -18.33 22.35
N LEU A 72 -8.01 -17.72 22.55
CA LEU A 72 -7.69 -17.05 23.81
C LEU A 72 -8.64 -15.87 24.07
N LEU A 73 -8.88 -15.03 23.08
CA LEU A 73 -9.85 -13.94 23.17
C LEU A 73 -11.24 -14.44 23.59
N ALA A 74 -11.73 -15.50 22.96
CA ALA A 74 -13.01 -16.11 23.31
C ALA A 74 -13.01 -16.68 24.73
N ALA A 75 -11.96 -17.40 25.13
CA ALA A 75 -11.82 -17.98 26.46
C ALA A 75 -11.83 -16.91 27.56
N PHE A 76 -11.06 -15.83 27.40
CA PHE A 76 -11.05 -14.70 28.34
C PHE A 76 -12.41 -13.98 28.42
N ALA A 77 -13.12 -13.87 27.27
CA ALA A 77 -14.44 -13.27 27.22
C ALA A 77 -15.50 -14.16 27.92
N TRP A 78 -15.46 -15.49 27.71
CA TRP A 78 -16.35 -16.44 28.40
C TRP A 78 -16.05 -16.53 29.91
N ALA A 79 -14.80 -16.41 30.32
CA ALA A 79 -14.40 -16.39 31.72
C ALA A 79 -14.79 -15.10 32.45
N GLY A 80 -15.24 -14.05 31.73
CA GLY A 80 -15.60 -12.76 32.32
C GLY A 80 -14.42 -11.93 32.86
N VAL A 81 -13.17 -12.31 32.52
CA VAL A 81 -11.94 -11.62 32.98
C VAL A 81 -11.34 -10.68 31.92
N MET A 82 -12.13 -10.35 30.89
CA MET A 82 -11.70 -9.46 29.84
C MET A 82 -11.54 -8.02 30.35
N THR A 83 -10.37 -7.43 30.09
CA THR A 83 -10.09 -6.00 30.35
C THR A 83 -9.96 -5.22 29.04
N PRO A 84 -10.12 -3.88 29.03
CA PRO A 84 -9.93 -3.08 27.83
C PRO A 84 -8.57 -3.30 27.14
N TRP A 85 -7.49 -3.37 27.90
CA TRP A 85 -6.14 -3.59 27.36
C TRP A 85 -5.94 -4.99 26.79
N LEU A 86 -6.52 -6.03 27.41
CA LEU A 86 -6.50 -7.40 26.85
C LEU A 86 -7.25 -7.46 25.52
N LEU A 87 -8.40 -6.79 25.43
CA LEU A 87 -9.19 -6.72 24.20
C LEU A 87 -8.39 -6.03 23.07
N LEU A 88 -7.74 -4.89 23.37
CA LEU A 88 -6.86 -4.21 22.41
C LEU A 88 -5.69 -5.11 21.99
N LEU A 89 -5.04 -5.80 22.93
CA LEU A 89 -3.94 -6.71 22.64
C LEU A 89 -4.36 -7.84 21.70
N PHE A 90 -5.44 -8.54 21.99
CA PHE A 90 -5.91 -9.63 21.13
C PHE A 90 -6.36 -9.13 19.75
N THR A 91 -7.04 -7.98 19.69
CA THR A 91 -7.43 -7.36 18.43
C THR A 91 -6.21 -6.98 17.60
N PHE A 92 -5.16 -6.44 18.22
CA PHE A 92 -3.88 -6.13 17.59
C PHE A 92 -3.17 -7.40 17.07
N LEU A 93 -3.10 -8.47 17.89
CA LEU A 93 -2.49 -9.74 17.48
C LEU A 93 -3.21 -10.35 16.27
N ILE A 94 -4.53 -10.36 16.26
CA ILE A 94 -5.32 -10.85 15.12
C ILE A 94 -5.08 -9.94 13.88
N GLY A 95 -4.97 -8.63 14.10
CA GLY A 95 -4.57 -7.67 13.07
C GLY A 95 -3.19 -7.97 12.47
N CYS A 96 -2.19 -8.37 13.28
CA CYS A 96 -0.87 -8.81 12.82
C CYS A 96 -0.97 -10.03 11.90
N GLY A 97 -1.74 -11.04 12.29
CA GLY A 97 -2.00 -12.22 11.47
C GLY A 97 -2.66 -11.86 10.13
N THR A 98 -3.64 -10.96 10.16
CA THR A 98 -4.33 -10.45 8.96
C THR A 98 -3.37 -9.72 8.03
N ALA A 99 -2.52 -8.84 8.57
CA ALA A 99 -1.53 -8.09 7.80
C ALA A 99 -0.48 -9.00 7.12
N LEU A 100 -0.09 -10.09 7.77
CA LEU A 100 0.82 -11.10 7.21
C LEU A 100 0.14 -11.97 6.15
N ASN A 101 -1.12 -12.34 6.36
CA ASN A 101 -1.89 -13.23 5.49
C ASN A 101 -2.29 -12.55 4.16
N ALA A 102 -2.65 -11.28 4.17
CA ALA A 102 -3.29 -10.61 3.04
C ALA A 102 -2.43 -10.59 1.75
N PRO A 103 -1.14 -10.22 1.76
CA PRO A 103 -0.31 -10.24 0.54
C PRO A 103 -0.08 -11.67 0.03
N ALA A 104 0.15 -12.63 0.95
CA ALA A 104 0.35 -14.03 0.58
C ALA A 104 -0.90 -14.62 -0.08
N TRP A 105 -2.10 -14.31 0.43
CA TRP A 105 -3.38 -14.71 -0.16
C TRP A 105 -3.56 -14.11 -1.55
N GLN A 106 -3.39 -12.80 -1.71
CA GLN A 106 -3.55 -12.12 -3.00
C GLN A 106 -2.61 -12.70 -4.07
N ALA A 107 -1.35 -12.93 -3.70
CA ALA A 107 -0.38 -13.52 -4.60
C ALA A 107 -0.67 -15.00 -4.94
N SER A 108 -1.33 -15.74 -4.03
CA SER A 108 -1.65 -17.16 -4.23
C SER A 108 -2.85 -17.41 -5.14
N VAL A 109 -3.74 -16.42 -5.34
CA VAL A 109 -4.90 -16.57 -6.22
C VAL A 109 -4.46 -16.94 -7.66
N GLY A 110 -3.37 -16.35 -8.14
CA GLY A 110 -2.79 -16.68 -9.45
C GLY A 110 -2.16 -18.08 -9.55
N ASP A 111 -1.81 -18.69 -8.39
CA ASP A 111 -1.24 -20.04 -8.32
C ASP A 111 -2.32 -21.13 -8.20
N MET A 112 -3.59 -20.74 -7.94
CA MET A 112 -4.70 -21.66 -7.67
C MET A 112 -5.53 -21.99 -8.90
N VAL A 113 -5.47 -21.17 -9.96
CA VAL A 113 -6.30 -21.30 -11.15
C VAL A 113 -5.48 -21.11 -12.42
N PRO A 114 -5.88 -21.73 -13.56
CA PRO A 114 -5.31 -21.44 -14.87
C PRO A 114 -5.42 -19.93 -15.21
N ARG A 115 -4.51 -19.43 -16.06
CA ARG A 115 -4.48 -17.99 -16.43
C ARG A 115 -5.79 -17.51 -17.06
N GLU A 116 -6.48 -18.35 -17.80
CA GLU A 116 -7.78 -18.08 -18.44
C GLU A 116 -8.86 -17.79 -17.39
N ASP A 117 -8.85 -18.48 -16.24
CA ASP A 117 -9.84 -18.37 -15.19
C ASP A 117 -9.48 -17.29 -14.12
N LEU A 118 -8.28 -16.73 -14.19
CA LEU A 118 -7.80 -15.76 -13.19
C LEU A 118 -8.74 -14.54 -13.05
N PRO A 119 -9.26 -13.90 -14.13
CA PRO A 119 -10.21 -12.79 -13.98
C PRO A 119 -11.48 -13.19 -13.23
N SER A 120 -12.00 -14.38 -13.48
CA SER A 120 -13.20 -14.91 -12.82
C SER A 120 -12.93 -15.22 -11.34
N ALA A 121 -11.77 -15.80 -11.02
CA ALA A 121 -11.36 -16.09 -9.64
C ALA A 121 -11.18 -14.80 -8.81
N VAL A 122 -10.55 -13.77 -9.38
CA VAL A 122 -10.40 -12.45 -8.75
C VAL A 122 -11.76 -11.79 -8.55
N ALA A 123 -12.66 -11.86 -9.53
CA ALA A 123 -14.01 -11.32 -9.42
C ALA A 123 -14.81 -12.02 -8.30
N LEU A 124 -14.76 -13.36 -8.24
CA LEU A 124 -15.42 -14.15 -7.21
C LEU A 124 -14.88 -13.87 -5.80
N ASN A 125 -13.54 -13.74 -5.66
CA ASN A 125 -12.92 -13.37 -4.39
C ASN A 125 -13.37 -11.97 -3.94
N SER A 126 -13.39 -11.00 -4.85
CA SER A 126 -13.85 -9.63 -4.60
C SER A 126 -15.33 -9.58 -4.22
N MET A 127 -16.18 -10.34 -4.93
CA MET A 127 -17.60 -10.46 -4.62
C MET A 127 -17.81 -11.02 -3.21
N GLY A 128 -17.10 -12.10 -2.86
CA GLY A 128 -17.20 -12.70 -1.53
C GLY A 128 -16.76 -11.75 -0.41
N PHE A 129 -15.71 -10.97 -0.63
CA PHE A 129 -15.27 -9.95 0.31
C PHE A 129 -16.31 -8.82 0.48
N ASN A 130 -16.91 -8.35 -0.62
CA ASN A 130 -17.94 -7.31 -0.58
C ASN A 130 -19.23 -7.77 0.10
N ILE A 131 -19.67 -9.00 -0.15
CA ILE A 131 -20.82 -9.60 0.53
C ILE A 131 -20.56 -9.71 2.04
N ALA A 132 -19.39 -10.22 2.42
CA ALA A 132 -19.01 -10.30 3.83
C ALA A 132 -19.01 -8.92 4.49
N ARG A 133 -18.48 -7.90 3.82
CA ARG A 133 -18.38 -6.53 4.32
C ARG A 133 -19.76 -5.86 4.51
N SER A 134 -20.74 -6.16 3.65
CA SER A 134 -22.11 -5.62 3.78
C SER A 134 -22.91 -6.34 4.85
N LEU A 135 -22.90 -7.68 4.84
CA LEU A 135 -23.76 -8.48 5.71
C LEU A 135 -23.10 -8.87 7.03
N GLY A 136 -21.78 -9.03 7.03
CA GLY A 136 -21.01 -9.47 8.21
C GLY A 136 -21.29 -8.65 9.46
N PRO A 137 -21.24 -7.31 9.40
CA PRO A 137 -21.50 -6.47 10.58
C PRO A 137 -22.94 -6.58 11.10
N ALA A 138 -23.93 -6.65 10.22
CA ALA A 138 -25.32 -6.80 10.63
C ALA A 138 -25.57 -8.17 11.31
N ILE A 139 -25.02 -9.23 10.73
CA ILE A 139 -25.02 -10.58 11.33
C ILE A 139 -24.25 -10.57 12.66
N GLY A 140 -23.09 -9.94 12.70
CA GLY A 140 -22.29 -9.80 13.91
C GLY A 140 -23.04 -9.08 15.03
N GLY A 141 -23.72 -7.97 14.69
CA GLY A 141 -24.55 -7.23 15.63
C GLY A 141 -25.72 -8.06 16.18
N ALA A 142 -26.38 -8.86 15.32
CA ALA A 142 -27.44 -9.77 15.73
C ALA A 142 -26.92 -10.88 16.66
N ILE A 143 -25.76 -11.48 16.36
CA ILE A 143 -25.11 -12.49 17.20
C ILE A 143 -24.73 -11.90 18.57
N VAL A 144 -24.10 -10.71 18.58
CA VAL A 144 -23.70 -10.05 19.81
C VAL A 144 -24.92 -9.66 20.66
N ALA A 145 -26.02 -9.22 20.03
CA ALA A 145 -27.27 -8.90 20.71
C ALA A 145 -27.93 -10.14 21.32
N ALA A 146 -27.93 -11.27 20.62
CA ALA A 146 -28.60 -12.50 21.05
C ALA A 146 -27.77 -13.35 22.02
N ALA A 147 -26.45 -13.42 21.83
CA ALA A 147 -25.58 -14.39 22.50
C ALA A 147 -24.26 -13.80 23.05
N GLY A 148 -24.09 -12.47 22.98
CA GLY A 148 -22.93 -11.76 23.50
C GLY A 148 -21.68 -11.80 22.61
N ALA A 149 -20.69 -10.98 22.96
CA ALA A 149 -19.44 -10.84 22.19
C ALA A 149 -18.58 -12.11 22.21
N ALA A 150 -18.59 -12.88 23.32
CA ALA A 150 -17.83 -14.12 23.43
C ALA A 150 -18.22 -15.14 22.35
N THR A 151 -19.51 -15.22 22.01
CA THR A 151 -20.01 -16.07 20.93
C THR A 151 -19.47 -15.61 19.56
N ALA A 152 -19.43 -14.29 19.32
CA ALA A 152 -18.87 -13.73 18.10
C ALA A 152 -17.38 -14.10 17.94
N PHE A 153 -16.61 -14.07 19.02
CA PHE A 153 -15.20 -14.48 19.04
C PHE A 153 -15.03 -15.97 18.78
N THR A 154 -15.91 -16.80 19.36
CA THR A 154 -15.90 -18.26 19.13
C THR A 154 -16.19 -18.60 17.66
N ILE A 155 -17.18 -17.95 17.06
CA ILE A 155 -17.50 -18.14 15.64
C ILE A 155 -16.32 -17.75 14.75
N ASN A 156 -15.64 -16.65 15.05
CA ASN A 156 -14.45 -16.28 14.31
C ASN A 156 -13.31 -17.31 14.48
N ALA A 157 -13.03 -17.78 15.70
CA ALA A 157 -12.04 -18.81 15.94
C ALA A 157 -12.32 -20.06 15.10
N LEU A 158 -13.56 -20.53 15.07
CA LEU A 158 -13.98 -21.69 14.27
C LEU A 158 -13.82 -21.43 12.76
N SER A 159 -14.00 -20.19 12.30
CA SER A 159 -13.89 -19.83 10.87
C SER A 159 -12.48 -20.05 10.30
N TYR A 160 -11.43 -19.98 11.13
CA TYR A 160 -10.05 -20.24 10.71
C TYR A 160 -9.78 -21.72 10.45
N LEU A 161 -10.43 -22.65 11.17
CA LEU A 161 -10.20 -24.09 11.05
C LEU A 161 -10.43 -24.58 9.62
N GLY A 162 -11.51 -24.15 8.98
CA GLY A 162 -11.81 -24.53 7.59
C GLY A 162 -10.71 -24.13 6.62
N LEU A 163 -10.20 -22.90 6.76
CA LEU A 163 -9.15 -22.40 5.90
C LEU A 163 -7.80 -23.07 6.17
N ILE A 164 -7.47 -23.35 7.44
CA ILE A 164 -6.26 -24.08 7.82
C ILE A 164 -6.27 -25.49 7.21
N VAL A 165 -7.40 -26.21 7.28
CA VAL A 165 -7.54 -27.55 6.67
C VAL A 165 -7.35 -27.51 5.16
N VAL A 166 -7.96 -26.52 4.47
CA VAL A 166 -7.80 -26.35 3.02
C VAL A 166 -6.34 -26.04 2.66
N LEU A 167 -5.70 -25.11 3.36
CA LEU A 167 -4.30 -24.76 3.14
C LEU A 167 -3.35 -25.91 3.47
N ALA A 168 -3.65 -26.73 4.48
CA ALA A 168 -2.86 -27.91 4.85
C ALA A 168 -2.91 -29.01 3.77
N ARG A 169 -4.02 -29.10 3.02
CA ARG A 169 -4.19 -30.05 1.91
C ARG A 169 -3.71 -29.51 0.57
N TRP A 170 -3.61 -28.18 0.41
CA TRP A 170 -3.21 -27.57 -0.83
C TRP A 170 -1.71 -27.77 -1.09
N GLN A 171 -1.37 -28.30 -2.26
CA GLN A 171 0.01 -28.56 -2.71
C GLN A 171 0.25 -27.75 -3.99
N PRO A 172 0.75 -26.51 -3.92
CA PRO A 172 1.04 -25.70 -5.10
C PRO A 172 2.22 -26.27 -5.89
N GLU A 173 2.10 -26.35 -7.21
CA GLU A 173 3.23 -26.56 -8.11
C GLU A 173 4.16 -25.35 -8.07
N ARG A 174 5.46 -25.57 -7.90
CA ARG A 174 6.46 -24.51 -7.77
C ARG A 174 7.37 -24.52 -8.98
N PRO A 175 7.30 -23.51 -9.87
CA PRO A 175 8.37 -23.28 -10.82
C PRO A 175 9.67 -22.92 -10.08
N ALA A 176 10.79 -23.51 -10.48
CA ALA A 176 12.10 -23.18 -9.91
C ALA A 176 12.42 -21.70 -10.15
N PRO A 177 12.91 -20.96 -9.13
CA PRO A 177 13.28 -19.57 -9.30
C PRO A 177 14.43 -19.43 -10.30
N THR A 178 14.24 -18.65 -11.34
CA THR A 178 15.19 -18.47 -12.45
C THR A 178 16.30 -17.45 -12.17
N LEU A 179 16.19 -16.65 -11.10
CA LEU A 179 17.14 -15.57 -10.77
C LEU A 179 17.49 -15.53 -9.28
N PRO A 180 18.70 -15.05 -8.91
CA PRO A 180 19.03 -14.76 -7.52
C PRO A 180 18.08 -13.72 -6.95
N ARG A 181 17.46 -14.02 -5.81
CA ARG A 181 16.53 -13.11 -5.13
C ARG A 181 17.29 -11.88 -4.60
N GLU A 182 16.67 -10.70 -4.69
CA GLU A 182 17.17 -9.51 -3.99
C GLU A 182 17.06 -9.71 -2.47
N SER A 183 18.05 -9.21 -1.71
CA SER A 183 17.89 -9.17 -0.26
C SER A 183 16.75 -8.25 0.12
N LEU A 184 15.92 -8.67 1.09
CA LEU A 184 14.70 -7.96 1.50
C LEU A 184 14.97 -6.48 1.83
N GLY A 185 16.08 -6.19 2.55
CA GLY A 185 16.43 -4.83 2.93
C GLY A 185 16.74 -3.92 1.72
N VAL A 186 17.50 -4.43 0.73
CA VAL A 186 17.81 -3.68 -0.49
C VAL A 186 16.54 -3.40 -1.29
N ALA A 187 15.66 -4.38 -1.40
CA ALA A 187 14.39 -4.25 -2.08
C ALA A 187 13.48 -3.20 -1.42
N MET A 188 13.37 -3.22 -0.08
CA MET A 188 12.58 -2.25 0.70
C MET A 188 13.14 -0.83 0.55
N LEU A 189 14.46 -0.66 0.67
CA LEU A 189 15.12 0.65 0.49
C LEU A 189 14.95 1.18 -0.94
N ALA A 190 14.96 0.32 -1.96
CA ALA A 190 14.70 0.73 -3.34
C ALA A 190 13.27 1.27 -3.51
N GLY A 191 12.26 0.61 -2.90
CA GLY A 191 10.88 1.10 -2.89
C GLY A 191 10.72 2.44 -2.19
N LEU A 192 11.30 2.57 -0.98
CA LEU A 192 11.27 3.82 -0.21
C LEU A 192 11.94 4.97 -0.98
N ARG A 193 13.11 4.73 -1.57
CA ARG A 193 13.83 5.70 -2.39
C ARG A 193 13.02 6.12 -3.62
N TYR A 194 12.39 5.17 -4.30
CA TYR A 194 11.55 5.44 -5.46
C TYR A 194 10.40 6.38 -5.10
N VAL A 195 9.66 6.07 -4.04
CA VAL A 195 8.53 6.89 -3.57
C VAL A 195 9.01 8.27 -3.09
N ALA A 196 10.09 8.33 -2.30
CA ALA A 196 10.63 9.59 -1.79
C ALA A 196 11.10 10.55 -2.89
N LEU A 197 11.56 10.04 -4.03
CA LEU A 197 12.03 10.83 -5.18
C LEU A 197 10.95 11.02 -6.26
N SER A 198 9.73 10.49 -6.07
CA SER A 198 8.60 10.64 -6.99
C SER A 198 7.60 11.67 -6.46
N PRO A 199 7.52 12.90 -7.01
CA PRO A 199 6.62 13.94 -6.48
C PRO A 199 5.14 13.52 -6.47
N SER A 200 4.68 12.85 -7.54
CA SER A 200 3.30 12.36 -7.64
C SER A 200 2.94 11.37 -6.53
N LEU A 201 3.84 10.42 -6.22
CA LEU A 201 3.61 9.44 -5.16
C LEU A 201 3.61 10.10 -3.78
N ARG A 202 4.52 11.04 -3.52
CA ARG A 202 4.53 11.81 -2.26
C ARG A 202 3.20 12.54 -2.03
N THR A 203 2.67 13.18 -3.08
CA THR A 203 1.37 13.86 -3.04
C THR A 203 0.25 12.88 -2.68
N VAL A 204 0.19 11.73 -3.35
CA VAL A 204 -0.83 10.70 -3.05
C VAL A 204 -0.71 10.20 -1.62
N LEU A 205 0.50 9.89 -1.14
CA LEU A 205 0.72 9.40 0.22
C LEU A 205 0.29 10.43 1.27
N LEU A 206 0.69 11.70 1.11
CA LEU A 206 0.30 12.77 2.03
C LEU A 206 -1.22 12.94 2.08
N ARG A 207 -1.87 12.96 0.92
CA ARG A 207 -3.33 13.08 0.84
C ARG A 207 -4.04 11.85 1.42
N ALA A 208 -3.48 10.65 1.25
CA ALA A 208 -4.00 9.42 1.85
C ALA A 208 -3.92 9.45 3.39
N VAL A 209 -2.83 10.02 3.97
CA VAL A 209 -2.72 10.24 5.43
C VAL A 209 -3.82 11.19 5.91
N VAL A 210 -3.96 12.36 5.28
CA VAL A 210 -4.95 13.37 5.70
C VAL A 210 -6.39 12.85 5.55
N PHE A 211 -6.68 12.18 4.43
CA PHE A 211 -7.97 11.54 4.21
C PHE A 211 -8.22 10.44 5.23
N GLY A 212 -7.24 9.55 5.47
CA GLY A 212 -7.31 8.47 6.46
C GLY A 212 -7.60 9.00 7.87
N LEU A 213 -6.94 10.11 8.25
CA LEU A 213 -7.15 10.77 9.53
C LEU A 213 -8.61 11.26 9.68
N GLY A 214 -9.18 11.87 8.64
CA GLY A 214 -10.58 12.33 8.69
C GLY A 214 -11.59 11.19 8.68
N VAL A 215 -11.45 10.20 7.79
CA VAL A 215 -12.46 9.13 7.65
C VAL A 215 -12.49 8.17 8.82
N SER A 216 -11.43 8.08 9.63
CA SER A 216 -11.35 7.15 10.76
C SER A 216 -12.36 7.46 11.87
N ALA A 217 -12.84 8.70 12.00
CA ALA A 217 -13.77 9.11 13.05
C ALA A 217 -15.06 8.29 13.01
N VAL A 218 -15.65 8.10 11.83
CA VAL A 218 -16.93 7.38 11.70
C VAL A 218 -16.78 5.93 12.17
N PRO A 219 -15.93 5.07 11.60
CA PRO A 219 -15.83 3.68 12.04
C PRO A 219 -15.33 3.54 13.48
N ALA A 220 -14.45 4.44 13.96
CA ALA A 220 -13.90 4.37 15.31
C ALA A 220 -14.93 4.75 16.39
N LEU A 221 -15.79 5.74 16.13
CA LEU A 221 -16.76 6.25 17.08
C LEU A 221 -18.19 5.71 16.87
N LEU A 222 -18.42 4.93 15.80
CA LEU A 222 -19.75 4.40 15.47
C LEU A 222 -20.41 3.57 16.59
N PRO A 223 -19.64 2.79 17.42
CA PRO A 223 -20.25 2.10 18.57
C PRO A 223 -20.82 3.09 19.59
N LEU A 224 -20.14 4.22 19.83
CA LEU A 224 -20.60 5.29 20.71
C LEU A 224 -21.78 6.05 20.11
N VAL A 225 -21.77 6.30 18.79
CA VAL A 225 -22.92 6.87 18.06
C VAL A 225 -24.15 5.99 18.26
N ALA A 226 -24.00 4.68 18.11
CA ALA A 226 -25.11 3.72 18.30
C ALA A 226 -25.65 3.75 19.73
N ARG A 227 -24.78 3.83 20.74
CA ARG A 227 -25.11 3.79 22.16
C ARG A 227 -25.64 5.12 22.67
N GLU A 228 -24.95 6.22 22.39
CA GLU A 228 -25.15 7.52 23.06
C GLU A 228 -26.03 8.48 22.25
N LEU A 229 -25.86 8.52 20.91
CA LEU A 229 -26.64 9.44 20.06
C LEU A 229 -27.97 8.85 19.62
N VAL A 230 -27.97 7.55 19.28
CA VAL A 230 -29.16 6.85 18.78
C VAL A 230 -29.89 6.08 19.89
N GLY A 231 -29.22 5.78 21.01
CA GLY A 231 -29.79 5.08 22.16
C GLY A 231 -30.07 3.59 21.89
N GLY A 232 -29.27 2.96 20.98
CA GLY A 232 -29.44 1.58 20.57
C GLY A 232 -28.42 0.61 21.17
N GLY A 233 -28.62 -0.67 20.85
CA GLY A 233 -27.77 -1.79 21.31
C GLY A 233 -26.80 -2.30 20.23
N PRO A 234 -26.21 -3.50 20.45
CA PRO A 234 -25.27 -4.10 19.52
C PRO A 234 -25.85 -4.36 18.12
N LEU A 235 -27.14 -4.68 18.04
CA LEU A 235 -27.85 -4.82 16.75
C LEU A 235 -27.87 -3.48 16.00
N THR A 236 -28.16 -2.38 16.70
CA THR A 236 -28.14 -1.03 16.12
C THR A 236 -26.76 -0.71 15.55
N TYR A 237 -25.70 -0.95 16.31
CA TYR A 237 -24.32 -0.78 15.83
C TYR A 237 -24.03 -1.64 14.60
N GLY A 238 -24.43 -2.91 14.61
CA GLY A 238 -24.26 -3.81 13.47
C GLY A 238 -24.99 -3.34 12.22
N LEU A 239 -26.24 -2.85 12.36
CA LEU A 239 -27.03 -2.27 11.26
C LEU A 239 -26.39 -0.99 10.70
N LEU A 240 -25.91 -0.09 11.56
CA LEU A 240 -25.20 1.12 11.14
C LEU A 240 -23.93 0.79 10.35
N LEU A 241 -23.12 -0.14 10.84
CA LEU A 241 -21.91 -0.58 10.16
C LEU A 241 -22.22 -1.35 8.87
N GLY A 242 -23.29 -2.15 8.86
CA GLY A 242 -23.80 -2.81 7.66
C GLY A 242 -24.26 -1.83 6.59
N SER A 243 -24.96 -0.76 7.00
CA SER A 243 -25.39 0.32 6.12
C SER A 243 -24.19 1.06 5.49
N PHE A 244 -23.15 1.36 6.29
CA PHE A 244 -21.87 1.87 5.78
C PHE A 244 -21.25 0.90 4.76
N GLY A 245 -21.24 -0.41 5.07
CA GLY A 245 -20.76 -1.46 4.16
C GLY A 245 -21.52 -1.53 2.84
N ALA A 246 -22.84 -1.42 2.88
CA ALA A 246 -23.69 -1.38 1.69
C ALA A 246 -23.36 -0.17 0.80
N GLY A 247 -23.14 0.99 1.41
CA GLY A 247 -22.66 2.18 0.70
C GLY A 247 -21.29 1.99 0.06
N ALA A 248 -20.37 1.31 0.74
CA ALA A 248 -19.06 0.97 0.20
C ALA A 248 -19.16 0.09 -1.06
N VAL A 249 -20.07 -0.88 -1.07
CA VAL A 249 -20.36 -1.71 -2.26
C VAL A 249 -20.95 -0.88 -3.38
N ALA A 250 -21.95 -0.04 -3.10
CA ALA A 250 -22.54 0.85 -4.10
C ALA A 250 -21.50 1.81 -4.70
N GLY A 251 -20.61 2.35 -3.88
CA GLY A 251 -19.48 3.18 -4.31
C GLY A 251 -18.52 2.42 -5.23
N ALA A 252 -18.18 1.17 -4.89
CA ALA A 252 -17.32 0.32 -5.71
C ALA A 252 -17.95 0.04 -7.09
N LEU A 253 -19.22 -0.32 -7.12
CA LEU A 253 -19.96 -0.58 -8.37
C LEU A 253 -20.13 0.67 -9.25
N SER A 254 -20.24 1.85 -8.63
CA SER A 254 -20.36 3.13 -9.32
C SER A 254 -19.02 3.68 -9.81
N SER A 255 -17.90 3.18 -9.30
CA SER A 255 -16.55 3.75 -9.49
C SER A 255 -16.18 3.90 -10.96
N THR A 256 -16.45 2.89 -11.80
CA THR A 256 -16.14 2.91 -13.23
C THR A 256 -16.92 4.01 -13.97
N ARG A 257 -18.22 4.14 -13.68
CA ARG A 257 -19.05 5.19 -14.29
C ARG A 257 -18.65 6.59 -13.87
N LEU A 258 -18.28 6.75 -12.60
CA LEU A 258 -17.84 8.04 -12.06
C LEU A 258 -16.49 8.45 -12.60
N ARG A 259 -15.54 7.51 -12.76
CA ARG A 259 -14.23 7.76 -13.39
C ARG A 259 -14.33 8.15 -14.87
N ALA A 260 -15.35 7.68 -15.58
CA ALA A 260 -15.60 8.09 -16.96
C ALA A 260 -16.10 9.54 -17.08
N ARG A 261 -16.56 10.16 -15.98
CA ARG A 261 -17.16 11.50 -15.97
C ARG A 261 -16.35 12.54 -15.18
N LEU A 262 -15.54 12.09 -14.24
CA LEU A 262 -14.79 12.94 -13.32
C LEU A 262 -13.30 12.60 -13.42
N SER A 263 -12.44 13.63 -13.40
CA SER A 263 -11.00 13.43 -13.22
C SER A 263 -10.71 12.75 -11.87
N THR A 264 -9.54 12.14 -11.75
CA THR A 264 -9.11 11.50 -10.49
C THR A 264 -9.20 12.47 -9.31
N GLU A 265 -8.76 13.70 -9.50
CA GLU A 265 -8.85 14.75 -8.49
C GLU A 265 -10.30 15.11 -8.15
N GLY A 266 -11.16 15.27 -9.16
CA GLY A 266 -12.58 15.56 -8.98
C GLY A 266 -13.29 14.47 -8.20
N LEU A 267 -13.00 13.20 -8.49
CA LEU A 267 -13.57 12.06 -7.79
C LEU A 267 -13.18 12.01 -6.31
N VAL A 268 -11.90 12.26 -6.00
CA VAL A 268 -11.41 12.29 -4.60
C VAL A 268 -12.02 13.46 -3.84
N ARG A 269 -12.19 14.65 -4.47
CA ARG A 269 -12.87 15.80 -3.85
C ARG A 269 -14.33 15.50 -3.53
N VAL A 270 -15.06 14.96 -4.50
CA VAL A 270 -16.47 14.58 -4.29
C VAL A 270 -16.59 13.53 -3.18
N ALA A 271 -15.73 12.51 -3.19
CA ALA A 271 -15.71 11.47 -2.17
C ALA A 271 -15.44 12.04 -0.77
N ALA A 272 -14.48 12.96 -0.64
CA ALA A 272 -14.16 13.62 0.64
C ALA A 272 -15.30 14.54 1.11
N LEU A 273 -15.95 15.29 0.21
CA LEU A 273 -17.10 16.14 0.54
C LEU A 273 -18.31 15.32 0.99
N VAL A 274 -18.61 14.23 0.27
CA VAL A 274 -19.72 13.34 0.62
C VAL A 274 -19.48 12.68 1.97
N PHE A 275 -18.24 12.25 2.24
CA PHE A 275 -17.90 11.69 3.55
C PHE A 275 -17.94 12.76 4.66
N ALA A 276 -17.45 13.97 4.41
CA ALA A 276 -17.50 15.08 5.37
C ALA A 276 -18.95 15.40 5.76
N LEU A 277 -19.85 15.49 4.78
CA LEU A 277 -21.28 15.70 5.00
C LEU A 277 -21.86 14.54 5.83
N ALA A 278 -21.55 13.31 5.47
CA ALA A 278 -22.04 12.14 6.20
C ALA A 278 -21.53 12.09 7.65
N ALA A 279 -20.24 12.43 7.89
CA ALA A 279 -19.68 12.52 9.23
C ALA A 279 -20.38 13.58 10.08
N ALA A 280 -20.60 14.79 9.52
CA ALA A 280 -21.30 15.87 10.18
C ALA A 280 -22.76 15.48 10.51
N MET A 281 -23.47 14.93 9.54
CA MET A 281 -24.86 14.49 9.75
C MET A 281 -24.96 13.36 10.78
N THR A 282 -24.01 12.42 10.78
CA THR A 282 -23.94 11.34 11.78
C THR A 282 -23.73 11.93 13.19
N GLY A 283 -22.87 12.95 13.36
CA GLY A 283 -22.63 13.60 14.63
C GLY A 283 -23.83 14.42 15.15
N LEU A 284 -24.62 14.98 14.26
CA LEU A 284 -25.80 15.77 14.59
C LEU A 284 -27.09 14.93 14.73
N SER A 285 -27.10 13.74 14.14
CA SER A 285 -28.28 12.86 14.16
C SER A 285 -28.54 12.28 15.55
N ARG A 286 -29.83 12.21 15.91
CA ARG A 286 -30.34 11.47 17.07
C ARG A 286 -31.35 10.41 16.65
N SER A 287 -31.51 10.21 15.35
CA SER A 287 -32.47 9.27 14.76
C SER A 287 -31.74 8.10 14.10
N LEU A 288 -32.14 6.88 14.45
CA LEU A 288 -31.64 5.66 13.79
C LEU A 288 -31.86 5.70 12.27
N ILE A 289 -33.06 6.09 11.83
CA ILE A 289 -33.43 6.10 10.42
C ILE A 289 -32.56 7.08 9.65
N LEU A 290 -32.35 8.30 10.17
CA LEU A 290 -31.50 9.30 9.53
C LEU A 290 -30.04 8.81 9.45
N THR A 291 -29.51 8.25 10.53
CA THR A 291 -28.13 7.75 10.57
C THR A 291 -27.95 6.59 9.60
N LEU A 292 -28.90 5.65 9.53
CA LEU A 292 -28.92 4.55 8.53
C LEU A 292 -28.96 5.07 7.08
N ALA A 293 -29.70 6.14 6.81
CA ALA A 293 -29.79 6.72 5.48
C ALA A 293 -28.51 7.47 5.05
N VAL A 294 -27.76 8.00 6.01
CA VAL A 294 -26.56 8.83 5.76
C VAL A 294 -25.29 7.99 5.65
N LEU A 295 -25.14 6.93 6.43
CA LEU A 295 -23.91 6.11 6.46
C LEU A 295 -23.53 5.47 5.12
N PRO A 296 -24.45 5.09 4.21
CA PRO A 296 -24.08 4.66 2.87
C PRO A 296 -23.26 5.68 2.09
N LEU A 297 -23.52 6.98 2.28
CA LEU A 297 -22.74 8.04 1.65
C LEU A 297 -21.29 8.04 2.17
N ALA A 298 -21.08 7.85 3.47
CA ALA A 298 -19.76 7.70 4.04
C ALA A 298 -19.03 6.47 3.47
N GLY A 299 -19.71 5.31 3.41
CA GLY A 299 -19.15 4.09 2.84
C GLY A 299 -18.74 4.24 1.38
N ALA A 300 -19.60 4.85 0.56
CA ALA A 300 -19.32 5.13 -0.85
C ALA A 300 -18.11 6.08 -1.01
N GLY A 301 -18.10 7.20 -0.28
CA GLY A 301 -16.99 8.16 -0.30
C GLY A 301 -15.67 7.52 0.10
N TRP A 302 -15.67 6.67 1.12
CA TRP A 302 -14.49 5.95 1.58
C TRP A 302 -13.88 5.05 0.50
N VAL A 303 -14.70 4.22 -0.15
CA VAL A 303 -14.22 3.30 -1.20
C VAL A 303 -13.77 4.08 -2.43
N LEU A 304 -14.52 5.09 -2.86
CA LEU A 304 -14.18 5.89 -4.02
C LEU A 304 -12.82 6.60 -3.86
N ALA A 305 -12.56 7.21 -2.71
CA ALA A 305 -11.29 7.89 -2.46
C ALA A 305 -10.12 6.89 -2.36
N LEU A 306 -10.23 5.85 -1.51
CA LEU A 306 -9.15 4.88 -1.34
C LEU A 306 -8.84 4.12 -2.63
N SER A 307 -9.87 3.74 -3.41
CA SER A 307 -9.65 3.10 -4.71
C SER A 307 -9.00 4.06 -5.71
N SER A 308 -9.31 5.36 -5.66
CA SER A 308 -8.68 6.36 -6.52
C SER A 308 -7.21 6.55 -6.18
N PHE A 309 -6.85 6.69 -4.91
CA PHE A 309 -5.45 6.74 -4.47
C PHE A 309 -4.70 5.47 -4.88
N ASN A 310 -5.31 4.29 -4.67
CA ASN A 310 -4.71 3.01 -5.03
C ASN A 310 -4.40 2.92 -6.52
N VAL A 311 -5.37 3.27 -7.39
CA VAL A 311 -5.19 3.30 -8.85
C VAL A 311 -4.12 4.31 -9.25
N THR A 312 -4.13 5.51 -8.65
CA THR A 312 -3.11 6.54 -8.94
C THR A 312 -1.71 6.03 -8.62
N VAL A 313 -1.52 5.34 -7.47
CA VAL A 313 -0.23 4.72 -7.13
C VAL A 313 0.16 3.67 -8.16
N GLN A 314 -0.76 2.76 -8.52
CA GLN A 314 -0.47 1.70 -9.51
C GLN A 314 -0.07 2.26 -10.86
N MET A 315 -0.81 3.25 -11.35
CA MET A 315 -0.58 3.85 -12.67
C MET A 315 0.62 4.82 -12.69
N SER A 316 1.01 5.36 -11.53
CA SER A 316 2.20 6.23 -11.40
C SER A 316 3.48 5.47 -11.03
N THR A 317 3.45 4.14 -11.08
CA THR A 317 4.57 3.31 -10.61
C THR A 317 4.90 2.21 -11.62
N PRO A 318 6.17 2.09 -12.06
CA PRO A 318 6.60 0.98 -12.91
C PRO A 318 6.41 -0.38 -12.25
N ARG A 319 6.20 -1.43 -13.06
CA ARG A 319 5.91 -2.79 -12.58
C ARG A 319 6.89 -3.34 -11.55
N TRP A 320 8.20 -3.00 -11.67
CA TRP A 320 9.25 -3.52 -10.79
C TRP A 320 9.17 -3.03 -9.33
N VAL A 321 8.44 -1.92 -9.05
CA VAL A 321 8.34 -1.32 -7.71
C VAL A 321 6.90 -1.11 -7.25
N VAL A 322 5.90 -1.50 -8.05
CA VAL A 322 4.47 -1.23 -7.76
C VAL A 322 4.01 -1.84 -6.43
N ALA A 323 4.41 -3.07 -6.12
CA ALA A 323 4.01 -3.72 -4.86
C ALA A 323 4.53 -2.96 -3.63
N ARG A 324 5.78 -2.48 -3.70
CA ARG A 324 6.41 -1.69 -2.63
C ARG A 324 5.77 -0.31 -2.46
N SER A 325 5.44 0.35 -3.58
CA SER A 325 4.72 1.64 -3.57
C SER A 325 3.31 1.50 -3.00
N LEU A 326 2.61 0.41 -3.32
CA LEU A 326 1.31 0.09 -2.74
C LEU A 326 1.40 -0.19 -1.24
N SER A 327 2.44 -0.90 -0.79
CA SER A 327 2.67 -1.12 0.65
C SER A 327 2.89 0.20 1.38
N LEU A 328 3.69 1.12 0.83
CA LEU A 328 3.91 2.45 1.40
C LEU A 328 2.62 3.30 1.39
N TYR A 329 1.80 3.18 0.34
CA TYR A 329 0.49 3.81 0.30
C TYR A 329 -0.44 3.25 1.39
N GLN A 330 -0.48 1.93 1.58
CA GLN A 330 -1.26 1.30 2.64
C GLN A 330 -0.79 1.77 4.03
N MET A 331 0.53 1.84 4.24
CA MET A 331 1.10 2.41 5.49
C MET A 331 0.62 3.84 5.71
N ALA A 332 0.62 4.68 4.68
CA ALA A 332 0.16 6.06 4.76
C ALA A 332 -1.34 6.15 5.08
N ALA A 333 -2.18 5.45 4.33
CA ALA A 333 -3.63 5.48 4.49
C ALA A 333 -4.08 4.92 5.86
N PHE A 334 -3.60 3.72 6.21
CA PHE A 334 -3.94 3.08 7.48
C PHE A 334 -3.23 3.72 8.67
N GLY A 335 -2.05 4.32 8.48
CA GLY A 335 -1.37 5.13 9.48
C GLY A 335 -2.17 6.39 9.82
N GLY A 336 -2.69 7.08 8.79
CA GLY A 336 -3.65 8.16 8.96
C GLY A 336 -4.90 7.72 9.72
N MET A 337 -5.45 6.54 9.38
CA MET A 337 -6.62 5.99 10.09
C MET A 337 -6.32 5.62 11.53
N ALA A 338 -5.18 4.99 11.83
CA ALA A 338 -4.80 4.63 13.19
C ALA A 338 -4.59 5.88 14.06
N GLY A 339 -3.82 6.85 13.56
CA GLY A 339 -3.60 8.13 14.24
C GLY A 339 -4.89 8.94 14.40
N GLY A 340 -5.75 8.93 13.38
CA GLY A 340 -7.05 9.58 13.41
C GLY A 340 -8.00 8.92 14.41
N SER A 341 -8.05 7.59 14.50
CA SER A 341 -8.88 6.89 15.49
C SER A 341 -8.51 7.29 16.92
N TRP A 342 -7.20 7.34 17.21
CA TRP A 342 -6.73 7.83 18.50
C TRP A 342 -7.09 9.31 18.73
N LEU A 343 -6.82 10.18 17.75
CA LEU A 343 -7.12 11.62 17.86
C LEU A 343 -8.61 11.88 18.14
N TRP A 344 -9.49 11.26 17.36
CA TRP A 344 -10.93 11.48 17.49
C TRP A 344 -11.49 10.84 18.76
N GLY A 345 -10.88 9.76 19.25
CA GLY A 345 -11.17 9.20 20.56
C GLY A 345 -10.88 10.20 21.67
N GLN A 346 -9.69 10.84 21.65
CA GLN A 346 -9.29 11.86 22.61
C GLN A 346 -10.21 13.10 22.54
N VAL A 347 -10.57 13.54 21.34
CA VAL A 347 -11.50 14.68 21.16
C VAL A 347 -12.90 14.33 21.69
N ALA A 348 -13.37 13.10 21.47
CA ALA A 348 -14.66 12.65 21.99
C ALA A 348 -14.65 12.54 23.52
N GLU A 349 -13.54 12.07 24.13
CA GLU A 349 -13.36 11.93 25.58
C GLU A 349 -13.30 13.28 26.29
N SER A 350 -12.52 14.22 25.75
CA SER A 350 -12.31 15.55 26.38
C SER A 350 -13.40 16.59 26.08
N GLY A 351 -14.20 16.35 25.04
CA GLY A 351 -15.20 17.29 24.52
C GLY A 351 -16.56 16.64 24.33
N SER A 352 -16.86 16.30 23.08
CA SER A 352 -18.12 15.63 22.74
C SER A 352 -17.95 14.75 21.51
N LEU A 353 -18.73 13.69 21.47
CA LEU A 353 -18.83 12.79 20.30
C LEU A 353 -19.23 13.54 19.02
N THR A 354 -20.17 14.48 19.14
CA THR A 354 -20.56 15.39 18.04
C THR A 354 -19.40 16.27 17.61
N GLY A 355 -18.63 16.84 18.56
CA GLY A 355 -17.45 17.66 18.25
C GLY A 355 -16.37 16.90 17.52
N ALA A 356 -16.10 15.65 17.89
CA ALA A 356 -15.15 14.78 17.20
C ALA A 356 -15.54 14.51 15.73
N LEU A 357 -16.82 14.20 15.49
CA LEU A 357 -17.34 13.94 14.13
C LEU A 357 -17.37 15.21 13.26
N LEU A 358 -17.70 16.36 13.84
CA LEU A 358 -17.62 17.65 13.14
C LEU A 358 -16.17 18.06 12.85
N GLY A 359 -15.25 17.86 13.80
CA GLY A 359 -13.82 18.07 13.59
C GLY A 359 -13.26 17.22 12.45
N ALA A 360 -13.66 15.94 12.39
CA ALA A 360 -13.30 15.06 11.28
C ALA A 360 -13.86 15.54 9.93
N ALA A 361 -15.09 16.06 9.92
CA ALA A 361 -15.68 16.67 8.73
C ALA A 361 -14.86 17.89 8.27
N VAL A 362 -14.39 18.74 9.20
CA VAL A 362 -13.52 19.88 8.87
C VAL A 362 -12.20 19.42 8.26
N VAL A 363 -11.56 18.37 8.81
CA VAL A 363 -10.32 17.79 8.23
C VAL A 363 -10.57 17.28 6.81
N LEU A 364 -11.71 16.65 6.54
CA LEU A 364 -12.06 16.17 5.20
C LEU A 364 -12.33 17.34 4.22
N LEU A 365 -12.96 18.41 4.69
CA LEU A 365 -13.09 19.64 3.90
C LEU A 365 -11.71 20.26 3.61
N ALA A 366 -10.82 20.30 4.58
CA ALA A 366 -9.43 20.73 4.35
C ALA A 366 -8.71 19.84 3.35
N CYS A 367 -8.95 18.53 3.35
CA CYS A 367 -8.43 17.59 2.36
C CYS A 367 -8.88 17.94 0.93
N THR A 368 -10.12 18.43 0.74
CA THR A 368 -10.59 18.89 -0.58
C THR A 368 -9.87 20.15 -1.04
N LEU A 369 -9.62 21.08 -0.12
CA LEU A 369 -8.87 22.30 -0.41
C LEU A 369 -7.40 22.00 -0.72
N LEU A 370 -6.80 21.06 -0.02
CA LEU A 370 -5.43 20.63 -0.25
C LEU A 370 -5.19 20.18 -1.70
N GLY A 371 -6.21 19.65 -2.37
CA GLY A 371 -6.15 19.31 -3.79
C GLY A 371 -5.94 20.49 -4.74
N ARG A 372 -6.06 21.74 -4.28
CA ARG A 372 -5.72 22.93 -5.11
C ARG A 372 -4.21 23.16 -5.19
N TRP A 373 -3.49 22.83 -4.11
CA TRP A 373 -2.03 23.01 -4.02
C TRP A 373 -1.26 21.71 -4.30
N LEU A 374 -1.88 20.57 -4.05
CA LEU A 374 -1.31 19.26 -4.25
C LEU A 374 -2.26 18.39 -5.10
N PRO A 375 -2.47 18.73 -6.39
CA PRO A 375 -3.36 17.98 -7.26
C PRO A 375 -2.80 16.58 -7.49
N LEU A 376 -3.69 15.60 -7.62
CA LEU A 376 -3.32 14.26 -8.05
C LEU A 376 -2.97 14.31 -9.53
N ALA A 377 -1.86 13.68 -9.91
CA ALA A 377 -1.46 13.59 -11.30
C ALA A 377 -2.52 12.84 -12.12
N ASP A 378 -2.86 13.38 -13.29
CA ASP A 378 -3.69 12.65 -14.25
C ASP A 378 -2.90 11.45 -14.77
N VAL A 379 -3.55 10.29 -14.67
CA VAL A 379 -2.95 8.98 -14.86
C VAL A 379 -2.61 8.70 -16.33
N GLU A 380 -3.27 9.40 -17.27
CA GLU A 380 -3.16 9.14 -18.70
C GLU A 380 -1.91 9.75 -19.37
N SER A 381 -1.13 10.60 -18.66
CA SER A 381 -0.09 11.41 -19.25
C SER A 381 1.32 10.81 -19.25
N ARG A 382 1.56 9.62 -18.64
CA ARG A 382 2.90 9.03 -18.51
C ARG A 382 2.95 7.61 -18.99
N ASP A 383 3.86 7.35 -19.93
CA ASP A 383 4.14 5.97 -20.37
C ASP A 383 5.24 5.36 -19.49
N LEU A 384 4.81 4.57 -18.50
CA LEU A 384 5.70 3.84 -17.58
C LEU A 384 6.07 2.44 -18.09
N ALA A 385 5.81 2.13 -19.36
CA ALA A 385 6.28 0.89 -19.96
C ALA A 385 7.81 0.85 -19.97
N PRO A 386 8.42 -0.33 -19.75
CA PRO A 386 9.87 -0.44 -19.76
C PRO A 386 10.46 -0.09 -21.12
N TRP A 387 11.49 0.76 -21.14
CA TRP A 387 12.27 1.01 -22.34
C TRP A 387 13.18 -0.19 -22.64
N ARG A 388 12.83 -0.97 -23.67
CA ARG A 388 13.47 -2.27 -23.97
C ARG A 388 14.68 -2.19 -24.91
N GLU A 389 15.03 -1.01 -25.38
CA GLU A 389 16.12 -0.85 -26.36
C GLU A 389 17.52 -0.94 -25.75
N TRP A 390 17.63 -0.88 -24.41
CA TRP A 390 18.92 -0.97 -23.75
C TRP A 390 19.39 -2.42 -23.65
N ASN A 391 20.59 -2.69 -24.16
CA ASN A 391 21.26 -3.96 -23.99
C ASN A 391 22.53 -3.76 -23.18
N ALA A 392 22.91 -4.75 -22.35
CA ALA A 392 24.16 -4.70 -21.62
C ALA A 392 25.32 -4.67 -22.61
N PRO A 393 26.20 -3.65 -22.53
CA PRO A 393 27.30 -3.53 -23.46
C PRO A 393 28.31 -4.68 -23.25
N PRO A 394 28.99 -5.13 -24.33
CA PRO A 394 30.09 -6.07 -24.20
C PRO A 394 31.22 -5.43 -23.37
N THR A 395 31.89 -6.23 -22.53
CA THR A 395 33.01 -5.79 -21.70
C THR A 395 34.29 -6.56 -22.12
N SER A 396 35.38 -5.82 -22.29
CA SER A 396 36.69 -6.42 -22.57
C SER A 396 37.36 -7.00 -21.31
N VAL A 397 36.90 -6.56 -20.13
CA VAL A 397 37.34 -7.07 -18.83
C VAL A 397 36.26 -8.03 -18.31
N PRO A 398 36.60 -9.21 -17.80
CA PRO A 398 35.66 -10.12 -17.20
C PRO A 398 34.92 -9.46 -16.03
N VAL A 399 33.60 -9.46 -16.06
CA VAL A 399 32.75 -8.92 -15.01
C VAL A 399 31.71 -9.96 -14.58
N ASP A 400 31.63 -10.20 -13.29
CA ASP A 400 30.61 -11.03 -12.67
C ASP A 400 29.45 -10.14 -12.16
N ALA A 401 28.31 -10.72 -11.89
CA ALA A 401 27.14 -10.02 -11.35
C ALA A 401 27.45 -9.18 -10.09
N ARG A 402 28.41 -9.62 -9.28
CA ARG A 402 28.85 -8.96 -8.03
C ARG A 402 30.06 -8.05 -8.19
N THR A 403 30.63 -7.95 -9.39
CA THR A 403 31.78 -7.06 -9.65
C THR A 403 31.38 -5.61 -9.42
N GLY A 404 32.12 -4.88 -8.61
CA GLY A 404 31.86 -3.47 -8.32
C GLY A 404 32.79 -2.89 -7.24
N PRO A 405 32.62 -1.61 -6.89
CA PRO A 405 31.71 -0.62 -7.48
C PRO A 405 31.98 -0.32 -8.95
N VAL A 406 30.91 -0.13 -9.72
CA VAL A 406 30.99 0.28 -11.14
C VAL A 406 30.78 1.78 -11.21
N VAL A 407 31.76 2.50 -11.75
CA VAL A 407 31.71 3.95 -11.98
C VAL A 407 31.37 4.21 -13.43
N ILE A 408 30.35 5.02 -13.65
CA ILE A 408 29.89 5.43 -14.98
C ILE A 408 30.21 6.91 -15.15
N ALA A 409 30.87 7.28 -16.25
CA ALA A 409 31.05 8.65 -16.67
C ALA A 409 30.46 8.81 -18.08
N VAL A 410 29.70 9.88 -18.28
CA VAL A 410 29.03 10.20 -19.55
C VAL A 410 29.46 11.59 -19.96
N ASP A 411 30.13 11.70 -21.12
CA ASP A 411 30.62 12.96 -21.67
C ASP A 411 29.52 13.58 -22.53
N TRP A 412 29.17 14.83 -22.21
CA TRP A 412 28.18 15.65 -22.90
C TRP A 412 28.88 16.88 -23.51
N ARG A 413 28.69 17.14 -24.80
CA ARG A 413 29.16 18.37 -25.46
C ARG A 413 27.99 19.28 -25.71
N ILE A 414 27.96 20.41 -24.99
CA ILE A 414 26.81 21.33 -24.96
C ILE A 414 27.29 22.73 -25.31
N ALA A 415 26.76 23.26 -26.39
CA ALA A 415 27.04 24.64 -26.82
C ALA A 415 26.49 25.65 -25.79
N GLU A 416 27.14 26.81 -25.70
CA GLU A 416 26.80 27.84 -24.72
C GLU A 416 25.31 28.23 -24.71
N PRO A 417 24.62 28.39 -25.85
CA PRO A 417 23.20 28.76 -25.88
C PRO A 417 22.28 27.69 -25.23
N ASP A 418 22.68 26.42 -25.26
CA ASP A 418 21.86 25.27 -24.83
C ASP A 418 22.12 24.89 -23.37
N GLN A 419 23.09 25.53 -22.70
CA GLN A 419 23.51 25.15 -21.34
C GLN A 419 22.38 25.31 -20.31
N ALA A 420 21.51 26.30 -20.43
CA ALA A 420 20.41 26.51 -19.49
C ALA A 420 19.41 25.35 -19.56
N GLU A 421 18.96 24.98 -20.77
CA GLU A 421 18.06 23.86 -20.97
C GLU A 421 18.71 22.53 -20.55
N PHE A 422 20.00 22.36 -20.89
CA PHE A 422 20.75 21.18 -20.46
C PHE A 422 20.77 21.02 -18.94
N LEU A 423 21.02 22.08 -18.18
CA LEU A 423 21.08 22.02 -16.72
C LEU A 423 19.71 21.67 -16.12
N ASP A 424 18.62 22.18 -16.67
CA ASP A 424 17.25 21.83 -16.24
C ASP A 424 16.96 20.35 -16.49
N LEU A 425 17.27 19.83 -17.68
CA LEU A 425 17.14 18.41 -18.02
C LEU A 425 18.04 17.52 -17.17
N MET A 426 19.27 17.98 -16.84
CA MET A 426 20.18 17.24 -15.98
C MET A 426 19.73 17.20 -14.52
N ALA A 427 19.03 18.24 -14.05
CA ALA A 427 18.40 18.20 -12.73
C ALA A 427 17.33 17.12 -12.66
N GLU A 428 16.53 16.96 -13.72
CA GLU A 428 15.54 15.88 -13.82
C GLU A 428 16.22 14.52 -13.96
N ARG A 429 17.22 14.40 -14.83
CA ARG A 429 18.02 13.17 -15.00
C ARG A 429 18.68 12.72 -13.71
N ARG A 430 19.22 13.65 -12.91
CA ARG A 430 19.75 13.36 -11.56
C ARG A 430 18.68 12.68 -10.70
N ARG A 431 17.45 13.22 -10.71
CA ARG A 431 16.32 12.67 -9.94
C ARG A 431 16.01 11.23 -10.39
N VAL A 432 15.89 11.01 -11.71
CA VAL A 432 15.64 9.69 -12.30
C VAL A 432 16.75 8.70 -11.94
N ARG A 433 18.02 9.07 -12.17
CA ARG A 433 19.16 8.19 -11.86
C ARG A 433 19.21 7.80 -10.39
N ARG A 434 19.02 8.77 -9.48
CA ARG A 434 18.99 8.50 -8.03
C ARG A 434 17.78 7.66 -7.62
N ARG A 435 16.63 7.91 -8.21
CA ARG A 435 15.40 7.14 -8.01
C ARG A 435 15.64 5.65 -8.35
N ASP A 436 16.27 5.37 -9.46
CA ASP A 436 16.47 4.03 -10.00
C ASP A 436 17.67 3.29 -9.37
N GLY A 437 18.52 4.00 -8.62
CA GLY A 437 19.56 3.36 -7.83
C GLY A 437 20.98 3.89 -7.97
N ALA A 438 21.22 4.90 -8.79
CA ALA A 438 22.53 5.53 -8.90
C ALA A 438 22.95 6.17 -7.57
N GLN A 439 24.19 5.95 -7.21
CA GLN A 439 24.86 6.54 -6.04
C GLN A 439 25.88 7.58 -6.49
N ASN A 440 26.22 8.51 -5.61
CA ASN A 440 27.28 9.50 -5.81
C ASN A 440 27.17 10.23 -7.16
N TRP A 441 25.95 10.59 -7.55
CA TRP A 441 25.70 11.30 -8.79
C TRP A 441 26.23 12.73 -8.70
N MET A 442 27.03 13.14 -9.69
CA MET A 442 27.59 14.49 -9.84
C MET A 442 27.62 14.89 -11.31
N LEU A 443 27.52 16.18 -11.56
CA LEU A 443 27.73 16.81 -12.85
C LEU A 443 28.95 17.72 -12.74
N LEU A 444 29.92 17.51 -13.59
CA LEU A 444 31.19 18.25 -13.62
C LEU A 444 31.28 19.01 -14.94
N ARG A 445 31.90 20.19 -14.92
CA ARG A 445 32.25 20.93 -16.12
C ARG A 445 33.79 20.91 -16.26
N ASP A 446 34.26 20.64 -17.45
CA ASP A 446 35.70 20.69 -17.72
C ASP A 446 36.19 22.15 -17.67
N LEU A 447 37.34 22.38 -17.06
CA LEU A 447 37.91 23.73 -16.95
C LEU A 447 38.71 24.14 -18.18
N ALA A 448 39.15 23.16 -18.98
CA ALA A 448 39.94 23.41 -20.19
C ALA A 448 39.02 23.45 -21.45
N ASP A 449 37.91 22.72 -21.43
CA ASP A 449 36.90 22.67 -22.51
C ASP A 449 35.54 23.09 -21.94
N PRO A 450 35.12 24.36 -22.12
CA PRO A 450 33.90 24.89 -21.51
C PRO A 450 32.60 24.24 -22.01
N ASP A 451 32.63 23.57 -23.15
CA ASP A 451 31.48 22.86 -23.71
C ASP A 451 31.39 21.41 -23.23
N LEU A 452 32.44 20.90 -22.57
CA LEU A 452 32.48 19.53 -22.05
C LEU A 452 31.91 19.45 -20.63
N TRP A 453 30.84 18.67 -20.48
CA TRP A 453 30.22 18.32 -19.21
C TRP A 453 30.31 16.81 -18.98
N ILE A 454 30.62 16.39 -17.74
CA ILE A 454 30.77 14.99 -17.37
C ILE A 454 29.75 14.65 -16.29
N GLU A 455 28.79 13.80 -16.65
CA GLU A 455 27.90 13.16 -15.67
C GLU A 455 28.62 11.94 -15.07
N ARG A 456 28.79 11.90 -13.77
CA ARG A 456 29.40 10.74 -13.07
C ARG A 456 28.46 10.19 -12.02
N TYR A 457 28.32 8.86 -11.98
CA TYR A 457 27.60 8.17 -10.93
C TYR A 457 28.15 6.75 -10.72
N GLN A 458 27.73 6.10 -9.64
CA GLN A 458 28.19 4.76 -9.28
C GLN A 458 27.00 3.80 -9.11
N ALA A 459 27.24 2.54 -9.44
CA ALA A 459 26.38 1.41 -9.08
C ALA A 459 27.17 0.44 -8.17
N PRO A 460 26.58 -0.09 -7.09
CA PRO A 460 27.28 -0.98 -6.15
C PRO A 460 27.87 -2.22 -6.83
N THR A 461 27.17 -2.79 -7.80
CA THR A 461 27.61 -3.96 -8.56
C THR A 461 27.26 -3.83 -10.04
N TRP A 462 27.86 -4.67 -10.88
CA TRP A 462 27.50 -4.79 -12.30
C TRP A 462 26.02 -5.14 -12.48
N LEU A 463 25.49 -6.05 -11.67
CA LEU A 463 24.07 -6.40 -11.69
C LEU A 463 23.18 -5.20 -11.35
N ASP A 464 23.58 -4.37 -10.38
CA ASP A 464 22.81 -3.15 -10.04
C ASP A 464 22.87 -2.12 -11.16
N TYR A 465 23.98 -2.02 -11.90
CA TYR A 465 24.09 -1.19 -13.11
C TYR A 465 23.13 -1.68 -14.20
N VAL A 466 23.07 -2.99 -14.43
CA VAL A 466 22.12 -3.60 -15.41
C VAL A 466 20.68 -3.33 -14.98
N ARG A 467 20.36 -3.54 -13.70
CA ARG A 467 19.02 -3.26 -13.13
C ARG A 467 18.65 -1.79 -13.28
N LEU A 468 19.55 -0.86 -13.01
CA LEU A 468 19.32 0.58 -13.11
C LEU A 468 18.89 0.96 -14.53
N ASN A 469 19.54 0.42 -15.56
CA ASN A 469 19.18 0.72 -16.94
C ASN A 469 17.92 0.00 -17.41
N ASN A 470 17.62 -1.21 -16.91
CA ASN A 470 16.36 -1.92 -17.17
C ASN A 470 15.14 -1.28 -16.48
N ARG A 471 15.34 -0.39 -15.49
CA ARG A 471 14.28 0.34 -14.78
C ARG A 471 13.80 1.59 -15.50
N VAL A 472 14.52 2.02 -16.55
CA VAL A 472 14.19 3.18 -17.37
C VAL A 472 12.84 2.95 -18.06
N THR A 473 11.94 3.93 -17.96
CA THR A 473 10.62 3.92 -18.62
C THR A 473 10.67 4.66 -19.94
N LEU A 474 9.63 4.56 -20.77
CA LEU A 474 9.51 5.34 -22.01
C LEU A 474 9.49 6.85 -21.72
N ASP A 475 8.79 7.29 -20.67
CA ASP A 475 8.79 8.69 -20.20
C ASP A 475 10.21 9.18 -19.87
N ASP A 476 11.04 8.33 -19.21
CA ASP A 476 12.44 8.65 -18.95
C ASP A 476 13.29 8.64 -20.24
N ALA A 477 12.93 7.81 -21.23
CA ALA A 477 13.64 7.73 -22.51
C ALA A 477 13.47 9.00 -23.34
N ASP A 478 12.30 9.65 -23.26
CA ASP A 478 12.06 10.94 -23.91
C ASP A 478 12.99 12.03 -23.36
N LEU A 479 13.17 12.09 -22.04
CA LEU A 479 14.16 12.96 -21.40
C LEU A 479 15.57 12.69 -21.94
N PHE A 480 15.93 11.41 -22.09
CA PHE A 480 17.24 11.03 -22.62
C PHE A 480 17.37 11.36 -24.12
N GLY A 481 16.28 11.29 -24.86
CA GLY A 481 16.20 11.71 -26.27
C GLY A 481 16.51 13.20 -26.44
N ARG A 482 15.87 14.06 -25.63
CA ARG A 482 16.13 15.51 -25.64
C ARG A 482 17.60 15.84 -25.29
N LEU A 483 18.16 15.20 -24.27
CA LEU A 483 19.58 15.37 -23.92
C LEU A 483 20.52 14.93 -25.05
N ARG A 484 20.19 13.87 -25.81
CA ARG A 484 20.98 13.45 -26.99
C ARG A 484 20.90 14.47 -28.13
N GLN A 485 19.74 15.12 -28.31
CA GLN A 485 19.60 16.19 -29.31
C GLN A 485 20.49 17.37 -28.99
N LEU A 486 20.52 17.85 -27.74
CA LEU A 486 21.41 18.94 -27.30
C LEU A 486 22.90 18.59 -27.45
N ASN A 487 23.24 17.30 -27.29
CA ASN A 487 24.61 16.80 -27.47
C ASN A 487 25.01 16.61 -28.94
N GLY A 488 24.09 16.80 -29.89
CA GLY A 488 24.33 16.53 -31.31
C GLY A 488 24.49 15.04 -31.67
N GLY A 489 24.02 14.13 -30.79
CA GLY A 489 24.11 12.69 -30.97
C GLY A 489 24.29 11.91 -29.68
N PRO A 490 24.59 10.60 -29.75
CA PRO A 490 24.80 9.79 -28.57
C PRO A 490 26.04 10.24 -27.79
N PRO A 491 25.95 10.43 -26.45
CA PRO A 491 27.09 10.80 -25.63
C PRO A 491 28.07 9.63 -25.50
N LYS A 492 29.34 9.95 -25.24
CA LYS A 492 30.37 8.95 -24.95
C LYS A 492 30.20 8.45 -23.52
N VAL A 493 30.10 7.12 -23.36
CA VAL A 493 29.87 6.49 -22.05
C VAL A 493 31.05 5.64 -21.66
N HIS A 494 31.71 5.99 -20.56
CA HIS A 494 32.80 5.23 -19.95
C HIS A 494 32.24 4.41 -18.78
N ARG A 495 32.65 3.15 -18.71
CA ARG A 495 32.30 2.23 -17.63
C ARG A 495 33.57 1.70 -17.01
N MET A 496 33.76 1.94 -15.73
CA MET A 496 35.01 1.68 -15.02
C MET A 496 34.70 0.89 -13.76
N ILE A 497 35.61 0.03 -13.36
CA ILE A 497 35.58 -0.66 -12.08
C ILE A 497 36.55 0.03 -11.15
N GLU A 498 36.12 0.39 -9.97
CA GLU A 498 36.98 0.91 -8.93
C GLU A 498 37.95 -0.19 -8.46
N ARG A 499 39.24 0.12 -8.40
CA ARG A 499 40.30 -0.78 -7.95
C ARG A 499 41.10 -0.12 -6.84
N GLU A 500 41.35 -0.87 -5.77
CA GLU A 500 42.28 -0.45 -4.74
C GLU A 500 43.74 -0.55 -5.28
N ALA A 501 44.53 0.51 -5.14
CA ALA A 501 45.89 0.57 -5.66
C ALA A 501 46.84 -0.50 -5.07
N ARG A 502 46.50 -1.14 -3.96
CA ARG A 502 47.31 -2.13 -3.25
C ARG A 502 46.91 -3.60 -3.44
N ARG A 503 45.81 -3.90 -4.10
CA ARG A 503 45.38 -5.28 -4.36
C ARG A 503 45.38 -5.57 -5.85
N PRO A 504 46.21 -6.52 -6.35
CA PRO A 504 46.01 -7.06 -7.69
C PRO A 504 44.60 -7.61 -7.75
N GLY A 505 43.85 -7.30 -8.82
CA GLY A 505 42.52 -7.85 -9.04
C GLY A 505 42.56 -9.39 -9.03
N PRO A 506 41.44 -10.07 -8.79
CA PRO A 506 41.40 -11.52 -8.94
C PRO A 506 41.93 -11.90 -10.32
N ASP A 507 42.80 -12.90 -10.32
CA ASP A 507 43.54 -13.34 -11.49
C ASP A 507 42.70 -13.37 -12.77
N ALA A 508 43.28 -12.83 -13.84
CA ALA A 508 42.74 -12.82 -15.19
C ALA A 508 42.51 -14.24 -15.79
N GLY A 509 42.66 -15.30 -14.99
CA GLY A 509 42.60 -16.69 -15.41
C GLY A 509 41.25 -17.40 -15.24
N ARG A 510 40.23 -16.78 -14.59
CA ARG A 510 38.89 -17.32 -14.62
C ARG A 510 38.15 -16.77 -15.83
N ALA A 511 38.06 -17.59 -16.87
CA ALA A 511 37.22 -17.32 -18.03
C ALA A 511 35.88 -16.72 -17.56
N ALA A 512 35.57 -15.53 -18.07
CA ALA A 512 34.26 -14.94 -17.87
C ALA A 512 33.23 -15.99 -18.27
N ARG A 513 32.47 -16.51 -17.31
CA ARG A 513 31.24 -17.20 -17.65
C ARG A 513 30.39 -16.14 -18.33
N GLU A 514 30.28 -16.23 -19.63
CA GLU A 514 29.35 -15.44 -20.39
C GLU A 514 28.01 -15.49 -19.66
N LEU A 515 27.47 -14.34 -19.32
CA LEU A 515 26.05 -14.18 -19.06
C LEU A 515 25.35 -14.38 -20.42
N SER A 516 25.45 -15.62 -20.94
CA SER A 516 24.97 -16.03 -22.27
C SER A 516 23.45 -16.21 -22.32
N ALA A 517 22.75 -16.00 -21.20
CA ALA A 517 21.31 -15.85 -21.21
C ALA A 517 20.98 -14.38 -20.90
N PRO A 518 20.09 -13.71 -21.66
CA PRO A 518 19.55 -12.44 -21.25
C PRO A 518 19.00 -12.66 -19.83
N LEU A 519 19.45 -11.84 -18.86
CA LEU A 519 18.90 -11.82 -17.52
C LEU A 519 17.41 -11.55 -17.68
N ASN A 520 16.61 -12.61 -17.69
CA ASN A 520 15.16 -12.50 -17.74
C ASN A 520 14.73 -11.85 -16.45
N ASP A 521 14.52 -10.54 -16.50
CA ASP A 521 13.84 -9.79 -15.46
C ASP A 521 12.45 -10.41 -15.32
N PRO A 522 12.04 -10.93 -14.13
CA PRO A 522 10.71 -11.49 -13.93
C PRO A 522 9.58 -10.47 -14.17
N THR A 523 9.91 -9.17 -14.32
CA THR A 523 8.98 -8.13 -14.76
C THR A 523 8.78 -8.12 -16.29
N ARG A 524 9.50 -8.95 -17.06
CA ARG A 524 9.40 -9.08 -18.53
C ARG A 524 8.44 -10.17 -18.99
N MET A 525 7.49 -10.61 -18.19
CA MET A 525 6.45 -11.48 -18.71
C MET A 525 5.49 -10.69 -19.61
N PRO A 526 5.13 -11.24 -20.80
CA PRO A 526 4.25 -10.59 -21.76
C PRO A 526 2.85 -10.29 -21.24
#